data_c0b6badd8a2e4d85c91485388abdff38
#
_entry.id   c0b6badd8a2e4d85c91485388abdff38
#
_cell.length_a   1.000
_cell.length_b   1.000
_cell.length_c   1.000
_cell.angle_alpha   90.00
_cell.angle_beta   90.00
_cell.angle_gamma   90.00
#
_symmetry.space_group_name_H-M   'P 1'
#
loop_
_entity.id
_entity.type
_entity.pdbx_description
1 polymer ?
#
loop_
_entity_poly.entity_id
_entity_poly.type
_entity_poly.pdbx_seq_one_letter_code
_entity_poly.pdbx_strand_id
1 'polypeptide(L)'
;MVAMKKILAICLLAIVGTFAAQAQKYALIDMDYILKKIPQYEMANEQLNQVSKRWQQEVETLAAAAESLYKQYQADQVYLTAEQKTQRENDILAKEKEVQDLRLRYFGPEGELYQKRNSLVGHIQDDIYNAVKEIAEKNNYSMVIDRASAESIIFASPKIDISKEVLQKMGY
;
A
#
# COMPACT_ATOMS: atom_id res chain seq x y z
N MET A 1 28.37 -61.21 -19.54
CA MET A 1 27.00 -60.71 -19.72
C MET A 1 26.42 -60.01 -18.50
N VAL A 2 26.59 -60.50 -17.27
CA VAL A 2 26.04 -59.92 -16.03
C VAL A 2 26.72 -58.58 -15.68
N ALA A 3 28.05 -58.45 -15.85
CA ALA A 3 28.78 -57.17 -15.57
C ALA A 3 28.33 -56.02 -16.51
N MET A 4 28.10 -56.31 -17.79
CA MET A 4 27.69 -55.33 -18.78
C MET A 4 26.27 -54.80 -18.51
N LYS A 5 25.35 -55.69 -18.03
CA LYS A 5 24.02 -55.28 -17.59
C LYS A 5 24.02 -54.39 -16.35
N LYS A 6 24.95 -54.65 -15.39
CA LYS A 6 25.14 -53.81 -14.18
C LYS A 6 25.69 -52.43 -14.55
N ILE A 7 26.65 -52.32 -15.46
CA ILE A 7 27.20 -51.06 -15.92
C ILE A 7 26.15 -50.24 -16.67
N LEU A 8 25.32 -50.89 -17.53
CA LEU A 8 24.23 -50.24 -18.23
C LEU A 8 23.17 -49.69 -17.27
N ALA A 9 22.83 -50.44 -16.22
CA ALA A 9 21.89 -50.01 -15.18
C ALA A 9 22.41 -48.81 -14.37
N ILE A 10 23.72 -48.78 -14.04
CA ILE A 10 24.37 -47.66 -13.33
C ILE A 10 24.40 -46.40 -14.22
N CYS A 11 24.72 -46.54 -15.50
CA CYS A 11 24.68 -45.41 -16.44
C CYS A 11 23.25 -44.89 -16.64
N LEU A 12 22.23 -45.74 -16.68
CA LEU A 12 20.83 -45.33 -16.77
C LEU A 12 20.37 -44.58 -15.52
N LEU A 13 20.76 -45.03 -14.31
CA LEU A 13 20.48 -44.33 -13.06
C LEU A 13 21.21 -42.96 -12.97
N ALA A 14 22.43 -42.84 -13.50
CA ALA A 14 23.19 -41.58 -13.53
C ALA A 14 22.54 -40.54 -14.46
N ILE A 15 21.94 -40.98 -15.59
CA ILE A 15 21.26 -40.10 -16.52
C ILE A 15 19.93 -39.59 -15.93
N VAL A 16 19.19 -40.44 -15.19
CA VAL A 16 17.93 -40.04 -14.54
C VAL A 16 18.18 -39.04 -13.40
N GLY A 17 19.34 -39.10 -12.71
CA GLY A 17 19.69 -38.19 -11.60
C GLY A 17 19.99 -36.75 -12.06
N THR A 18 20.27 -36.48 -13.33
CA THR A 18 20.63 -35.14 -13.81
C THR A 18 19.42 -34.26 -14.16
N PHE A 19 18.21 -34.80 -14.19
CA PHE A 19 16.98 -34.05 -14.51
C PHE A 19 16.32 -33.37 -13.30
N ALA A 20 16.80 -33.55 -12.08
CA ALA A 20 16.07 -33.20 -10.89
C ALA A 20 16.50 -31.91 -10.16
N ALA A 21 17.48 -31.16 -10.65
CA ALA A 21 17.95 -29.96 -9.95
C ALA A 21 17.69 -28.67 -10.75
N GLN A 22 16.46 -28.43 -11.11
CA GLN A 22 16.03 -27.03 -11.37
C GLN A 22 15.89 -26.36 -9.99
N ALA A 23 16.99 -25.83 -9.47
CA ALA A 23 16.94 -25.02 -8.27
C ALA A 23 15.98 -23.85 -8.52
N GLN A 24 14.89 -23.81 -7.75
CA GLN A 24 13.93 -22.71 -7.85
C GLN A 24 14.70 -21.40 -7.57
N LYS A 25 14.69 -20.53 -8.54
CA LYS A 25 15.34 -19.22 -8.41
C LYS A 25 14.35 -18.24 -7.79
N TYR A 26 14.80 -17.55 -6.78
CA TYR A 26 14.05 -16.47 -6.12
C TYR A 26 14.78 -15.15 -6.34
N ALA A 27 14.01 -14.07 -6.41
CA ALA A 27 14.54 -12.72 -6.41
C ALA A 27 13.85 -11.87 -5.34
N LEU A 28 14.48 -10.77 -4.99
CA LEU A 28 13.92 -9.76 -4.10
C LEU A 28 13.83 -8.43 -4.83
N ILE A 29 12.87 -7.64 -4.43
CA ILE A 29 12.81 -6.21 -4.71
C ILE A 29 12.67 -5.44 -3.40
N ASP A 30 12.99 -4.16 -3.44
CA ASP A 30 12.68 -3.20 -2.39
C ASP A 30 11.72 -2.16 -3.00
N MET A 31 10.42 -2.37 -2.74
CA MET A 31 9.38 -1.51 -3.30
C MET A 31 9.56 -0.06 -2.85
N ASP A 32 9.95 0.18 -1.59
CA ASP A 32 10.20 1.52 -1.08
C ASP A 32 11.36 2.22 -1.79
N TYR A 33 12.43 1.48 -2.05
CA TYR A 33 13.57 1.99 -2.81
C TYR A 33 13.17 2.32 -4.25
N ILE A 34 12.43 1.44 -4.92
CA ILE A 34 11.96 1.64 -6.29
C ILE A 34 11.06 2.88 -6.37
N LEU A 35 10.03 2.96 -5.53
CA LEU A 35 9.07 4.07 -5.52
C LEU A 35 9.75 5.43 -5.28
N LYS A 36 10.71 5.50 -4.35
CA LYS A 36 11.48 6.73 -4.08
C LYS A 36 12.35 7.20 -5.26
N LYS A 37 12.60 6.36 -6.25
CA LYS A 37 13.37 6.72 -7.44
C LYS A 37 12.49 7.15 -8.62
N ILE A 38 11.18 7.03 -8.50
CA ILE A 38 10.20 7.40 -9.54
C ILE A 38 9.68 8.81 -9.26
N PRO A 39 10.01 9.82 -10.08
CA PRO A 39 9.60 11.22 -9.84
C PRO A 39 8.07 11.39 -9.78
N GLN A 40 7.31 10.62 -10.57
CA GLN A 40 5.86 10.66 -10.57
C GLN A 40 5.26 10.22 -9.22
N TYR A 41 5.92 9.29 -8.52
CA TYR A 41 5.51 8.89 -7.18
C TYR A 41 5.69 10.00 -6.14
N GLU A 42 6.80 10.72 -6.22
CA GLU A 42 7.08 11.88 -5.37
C GLU A 42 6.02 12.98 -5.58
N MET A 43 5.72 13.29 -6.86
CA MET A 43 4.68 14.26 -7.21
C MET A 43 3.28 13.82 -6.72
N ALA A 44 2.96 12.53 -6.83
CA ALA A 44 1.71 11.98 -6.34
C ALA A 44 1.59 12.11 -4.81
N ASN A 45 2.67 11.81 -4.07
CA ASN A 45 2.70 11.96 -2.61
C ASN A 45 2.53 13.42 -2.19
N GLU A 46 3.19 14.36 -2.88
CA GLU A 46 3.02 15.78 -2.59
C GLU A 46 1.56 16.24 -2.80
N GLN A 47 0.93 15.83 -3.89
CA GLN A 47 -0.49 16.11 -4.15
C GLN A 47 -1.39 15.51 -3.06
N LEU A 48 -1.13 14.27 -2.63
CA LEU A 48 -1.90 13.60 -1.57
C LEU A 48 -1.75 14.36 -0.24
N ASN A 49 -0.53 14.78 0.09
CA ASN A 49 -0.26 15.55 1.31
C ASN A 49 -1.01 16.89 1.31
N GLN A 50 -1.02 17.61 0.19
CA GLN A 50 -1.72 18.88 0.05
C GLN A 50 -3.24 18.71 0.19
N VAL A 51 -3.81 17.69 -0.46
CA VAL A 51 -5.24 17.38 -0.37
C VAL A 51 -5.60 16.95 1.05
N SER A 52 -4.81 16.07 1.67
CA SER A 52 -5.03 15.61 3.05
C SER A 52 -5.04 16.77 4.04
N LYS A 53 -4.06 17.69 3.96
CA LYS A 53 -4.01 18.87 4.81
C LYS A 53 -5.24 19.76 4.65
N ARG A 54 -5.68 19.99 3.40
CA ARG A 54 -6.88 20.79 3.15
C ARG A 54 -8.13 20.15 3.75
N TRP A 55 -8.32 18.85 3.53
CA TRP A 55 -9.47 18.13 4.08
C TRP A 55 -9.45 18.05 5.61
N GLN A 56 -8.27 17.93 6.20
CA GLN A 56 -8.13 18.00 7.65
C GLN A 56 -8.55 19.36 8.19
N GLN A 57 -8.16 20.46 7.54
CA GLN A 57 -8.58 21.80 7.91
C GLN A 57 -10.09 22.01 7.80
N GLU A 58 -10.74 21.43 6.76
CA GLU A 58 -12.19 21.46 6.62
C GLU A 58 -12.89 20.75 7.78
N VAL A 59 -12.42 19.53 8.14
CA VAL A 59 -12.95 18.77 9.29
C VAL A 59 -12.73 19.54 10.60
N GLU A 60 -11.54 20.10 10.82
CA GLU A 60 -11.22 20.90 12.01
C GLU A 60 -12.10 22.15 12.13
N THR A 61 -12.33 22.84 11.00
CA THR A 61 -13.20 24.02 10.97
C THR A 61 -14.64 23.65 11.34
N LEU A 62 -15.15 22.56 10.81
CA LEU A 62 -16.50 22.07 11.13
C LEU A 62 -16.60 21.61 12.59
N ALA A 63 -15.56 20.93 13.10
CA ALA A 63 -15.49 20.50 14.51
C ALA A 63 -15.46 21.70 15.46
N ALA A 64 -14.70 22.75 15.15
CA ALA A 64 -14.67 23.99 15.92
C ALA A 64 -16.06 24.69 15.95
N ALA A 65 -16.82 24.63 14.84
CA ALA A 65 -18.19 25.14 14.81
C ALA A 65 -19.12 24.33 15.73
N ALA A 66 -19.01 23.01 15.75
CA ALA A 66 -19.79 22.15 16.66
C ALA A 66 -19.44 22.46 18.13
N GLU A 67 -18.14 22.58 18.44
CA GLU A 67 -17.68 22.95 19.78
C GLU A 67 -18.18 24.33 20.21
N SER A 68 -18.21 25.29 19.29
CA SER A 68 -18.76 26.63 19.58
C SER A 68 -20.24 26.60 19.90
N LEU A 69 -21.05 25.82 19.16
CA LEU A 69 -22.47 25.60 19.46
C LEU A 69 -22.67 25.00 20.87
N TYR A 70 -21.86 24.00 21.20
CA TYR A 70 -21.91 23.37 22.53
C TYR A 70 -21.54 24.35 23.67
N LYS A 71 -20.49 25.15 23.50
CA LYS A 71 -20.09 26.18 24.47
C LYS A 71 -21.19 27.23 24.67
N GLN A 72 -21.82 27.68 23.58
CA GLN A 72 -22.95 28.62 23.65
C GLN A 72 -24.14 28.00 24.39
N TYR A 73 -24.47 26.73 24.07
CA TYR A 73 -25.53 26.03 24.79
C TYR A 73 -25.24 25.93 26.30
N GLN A 74 -24.03 25.58 26.70
CA GLN A 74 -23.62 25.54 28.11
C GLN A 74 -23.79 26.89 28.82
N ALA A 75 -23.44 27.98 28.15
CA ALA A 75 -23.59 29.33 28.72
C ALA A 75 -25.04 29.75 28.88
N ASP A 76 -25.89 29.41 27.90
CA ASP A 76 -27.25 29.88 27.82
C ASP A 76 -28.30 28.95 28.50
N GLN A 77 -27.92 27.69 28.82
CA GLN A 77 -28.86 26.64 29.19
C GLN A 77 -29.76 26.97 30.40
N VAL A 78 -29.31 27.86 31.28
CA VAL A 78 -30.10 28.27 32.46
C VAL A 78 -31.24 29.23 32.10
N TYR A 79 -31.17 29.87 30.95
CA TYR A 79 -32.15 30.82 30.44
C TYR A 79 -33.10 30.22 29.39
N LEU A 80 -32.83 28.97 28.94
CA LEU A 80 -33.59 28.34 27.85
C LEU A 80 -34.83 27.59 28.41
N THR A 81 -35.93 27.63 27.63
CA THR A 81 -37.08 26.73 27.87
C THR A 81 -36.73 25.29 27.52
N ALA A 82 -37.59 24.32 27.92
CA ALA A 82 -37.38 22.91 27.60
C ALA A 82 -37.31 22.64 26.09
N GLU A 83 -38.18 23.28 25.33
CA GLU A 83 -38.20 23.18 23.85
C GLU A 83 -36.93 23.74 23.23
N GLN A 84 -36.47 24.91 23.71
CA GLN A 84 -35.22 25.54 23.22
C GLN A 84 -34.01 24.67 23.55
N LYS A 85 -33.93 24.05 24.72
CA LYS A 85 -32.85 23.09 25.06
C LYS A 85 -32.82 21.93 24.08
N THR A 86 -33.98 21.27 23.88
CA THR A 86 -34.10 20.16 22.95
C THR A 86 -33.66 20.57 21.50
N GLN A 87 -34.07 21.75 21.06
CA GLN A 87 -33.66 22.24 19.74
C GLN A 87 -32.15 22.44 19.68
N ARG A 88 -31.53 23.09 20.68
CA ARG A 88 -30.08 23.31 20.70
C ARG A 88 -29.29 22.02 20.77
N GLU A 89 -29.74 21.06 21.54
CA GLU A 89 -29.14 19.72 21.66
C GLU A 89 -29.21 18.98 20.30
N ASN A 90 -30.34 19.04 19.61
CA ASN A 90 -30.49 18.47 18.27
C ASN A 90 -29.57 19.14 17.25
N ASP A 91 -29.43 20.47 17.29
CA ASP A 91 -28.55 21.22 16.40
C ASP A 91 -27.08 20.84 16.62
N ILE A 92 -26.67 20.65 17.88
CA ILE A 92 -25.31 20.18 18.25
C ILE A 92 -25.08 18.78 17.73
N LEU A 93 -26.02 17.83 18.01
CA LEU A 93 -25.90 16.46 17.53
C LEU A 93 -25.85 16.37 16.00
N ALA A 94 -26.65 17.19 15.32
CA ALA A 94 -26.62 17.26 13.86
C ALA A 94 -25.26 17.74 13.37
N LYS A 95 -24.68 18.76 14.01
CA LYS A 95 -23.36 19.30 13.63
C LYS A 95 -22.24 18.31 13.93
N GLU A 96 -22.27 17.62 15.06
CA GLU A 96 -21.32 16.56 15.41
C GLU A 96 -21.38 15.40 14.40
N LYS A 97 -22.62 15.03 13.99
CA LYS A 97 -22.81 14.03 12.95
C LYS A 97 -22.20 14.48 11.60
N GLU A 98 -22.40 15.73 11.20
CA GLU A 98 -21.75 16.27 9.98
C GLU A 98 -20.23 16.14 10.04
N VAL A 99 -19.60 16.40 11.21
CA VAL A 99 -18.15 16.22 11.40
C VAL A 99 -17.75 14.76 11.20
N GLN A 100 -18.49 13.82 11.77
CA GLN A 100 -18.20 12.40 11.63
C GLN A 100 -18.37 11.92 10.18
N ASP A 101 -19.46 12.32 9.54
CA ASP A 101 -19.75 11.97 8.16
C ASP A 101 -18.66 12.52 7.22
N LEU A 102 -18.23 13.78 7.42
CA LEU A 102 -17.16 14.41 6.66
C LEU A 102 -15.81 13.70 6.86
N ARG A 103 -15.49 13.33 8.10
CA ARG A 103 -14.28 12.59 8.43
C ARG A 103 -14.25 11.21 7.77
N LEU A 104 -15.37 10.47 7.82
CA LEU A 104 -15.50 9.17 7.17
C LEU A 104 -15.41 9.30 5.65
N ARG A 105 -16.02 10.33 5.07
CA ARG A 105 -15.97 10.58 3.64
C ARG A 105 -14.54 10.80 3.16
N TYR A 106 -13.75 11.63 3.87
CA TYR A 106 -12.39 11.94 3.46
C TYR A 106 -11.39 10.84 3.84
N PHE A 107 -11.45 10.33 5.08
CA PHE A 107 -10.40 9.51 5.68
C PHE A 107 -10.87 8.10 6.05
N GLY A 108 -12.10 7.73 5.71
CA GLY A 108 -12.61 6.37 5.93
C GLY A 108 -11.83 5.32 5.12
N PRO A 109 -12.03 4.02 5.40
CA PRO A 109 -11.31 2.92 4.74
C PRO A 109 -11.36 2.96 3.20
N GLU A 110 -12.49 3.41 2.63
CA GLU A 110 -12.69 3.61 1.19
C GLU A 110 -12.97 5.10 0.87
N GLY A 111 -12.52 6.00 1.73
CA GLY A 111 -12.73 7.42 1.62
C GLY A 111 -12.02 8.05 0.42
N GLU A 112 -12.32 9.34 0.19
CA GLU A 112 -11.80 10.07 -0.97
C GLU A 112 -10.26 10.10 -1.02
N LEU A 113 -9.56 10.10 0.15
CA LEU A 113 -8.10 10.04 0.19
C LEU A 113 -7.57 8.71 -0.32
N TYR A 114 -8.21 7.61 0.05
CA TYR A 114 -7.85 6.28 -0.45
C TYR A 114 -8.06 6.18 -1.97
N GLN A 115 -9.21 6.64 -2.46
CA GLN A 115 -9.50 6.63 -3.90
C GLN A 115 -8.52 7.51 -4.68
N LYS A 116 -8.21 8.70 -4.14
CA LYS A 116 -7.22 9.60 -4.73
C LYS A 116 -5.84 8.98 -4.80
N ARG A 117 -5.42 8.29 -3.73
CA ARG A 117 -4.15 7.55 -3.72
C ARG A 117 -4.12 6.47 -4.80
N ASN A 118 -5.17 5.65 -4.89
CA ASN A 118 -5.25 4.59 -5.89
C ASN A 118 -5.19 5.17 -7.32
N SER A 119 -5.87 6.28 -7.58
CA SER A 119 -5.83 6.90 -8.90
C SER A 119 -4.47 7.51 -9.26
N LEU A 120 -3.67 7.98 -8.28
CA LEU A 120 -2.39 8.61 -8.51
C LEU A 120 -1.22 7.61 -8.52
N VAL A 121 -1.30 6.55 -7.72
CA VAL A 121 -0.19 5.62 -7.47
C VAL A 121 -0.42 4.25 -8.10
N GLY A 122 -1.69 3.87 -8.35
CA GLY A 122 -2.02 2.54 -8.84
C GLY A 122 -1.30 2.18 -10.13
N HIS A 123 -1.31 3.07 -11.13
CA HIS A 123 -0.63 2.83 -12.41
C HIS A 123 0.91 2.66 -12.26
N ILE A 124 1.53 3.37 -11.29
CA ILE A 124 2.97 3.22 -11.01
C ILE A 124 3.26 1.81 -10.46
N GLN A 125 2.38 1.31 -9.59
CA GLN A 125 2.50 -0.04 -9.05
C GLN A 125 2.30 -1.11 -10.13
N ASP A 126 1.35 -0.88 -11.04
CA ASP A 126 1.11 -1.76 -12.19
C ASP A 126 2.33 -1.80 -13.13
N ASP A 127 2.97 -0.65 -13.40
CA ASP A 127 4.18 -0.56 -14.22
C ASP A 127 5.35 -1.30 -13.55
N ILE A 128 5.54 -1.15 -12.24
CA ILE A 128 6.54 -1.90 -11.47
C ILE A 128 6.25 -3.40 -11.56
N TYR A 129 4.99 -3.81 -11.35
CA TYR A 129 4.59 -5.21 -11.44
C TYR A 129 4.90 -5.81 -12.81
N ASN A 130 4.57 -5.09 -13.88
CA ASN A 130 4.84 -5.53 -15.24
C ASN A 130 6.35 -5.66 -15.51
N ALA A 131 7.16 -4.69 -15.07
CA ALA A 131 8.60 -4.76 -15.17
C ALA A 131 9.19 -5.95 -14.41
N VAL A 132 8.74 -6.18 -13.18
CA VAL A 132 9.14 -7.33 -12.34
C VAL A 132 8.75 -8.65 -13.02
N LYS A 133 7.53 -8.75 -13.54
CA LYS A 133 7.03 -9.93 -14.24
C LYS A 133 7.91 -10.30 -15.42
N GLU A 134 8.21 -9.33 -16.30
CA GLU A 134 9.05 -9.58 -17.47
C GLU A 134 10.48 -9.99 -17.08
N ILE A 135 11.07 -9.40 -16.03
CA ILE A 135 12.39 -9.79 -15.53
C ILE A 135 12.33 -11.22 -14.95
N ALA A 136 11.28 -11.54 -14.19
CA ALA A 136 11.10 -12.85 -13.59
C ALA A 136 10.96 -13.96 -14.65
N GLU A 137 10.15 -13.74 -15.66
CA GLU A 137 9.97 -14.67 -16.78
C GLU A 137 11.29 -14.87 -17.56
N LYS A 138 12.01 -13.80 -17.89
CA LYS A 138 13.29 -13.85 -18.60
C LYS A 138 14.38 -14.63 -17.83
N ASN A 139 14.43 -14.48 -16.51
CA ASN A 139 15.47 -15.08 -15.66
C ASN A 139 15.04 -16.40 -15.02
N ASN A 140 13.82 -16.88 -15.30
CA ASN A 140 13.21 -18.06 -14.69
C ASN A 140 13.17 -17.99 -13.16
N TYR A 141 12.79 -16.83 -12.61
CA TYR A 141 12.47 -16.69 -11.20
C TYR A 141 11.10 -17.29 -10.93
N SER A 142 11.03 -18.20 -9.96
CA SER A 142 9.76 -18.82 -9.53
C SER A 142 8.94 -17.91 -8.64
N MET A 143 9.60 -16.94 -7.98
CA MET A 143 8.98 -15.99 -7.07
C MET A 143 9.86 -14.75 -6.94
N VAL A 144 9.22 -13.58 -6.83
CA VAL A 144 9.86 -12.32 -6.44
C VAL A 144 9.14 -11.81 -5.19
N ILE A 145 9.91 -11.46 -4.16
CA ILE A 145 9.39 -11.04 -2.87
C ILE A 145 9.81 -9.60 -2.63
N ASP A 146 8.85 -8.77 -2.21
CA ASP A 146 9.16 -7.42 -1.74
C ASP A 146 9.69 -7.47 -0.31
N ARG A 147 10.97 -7.16 -0.14
CA ARG A 147 11.62 -7.17 1.17
C ARG A 147 11.19 -6.00 2.07
N ALA A 148 10.67 -4.92 1.50
CA ALA A 148 10.21 -3.77 2.29
C ALA A 148 8.96 -4.11 3.10
N SER A 149 8.12 -5.01 2.57
CA SER A 149 6.89 -5.47 3.24
C SER A 149 7.03 -6.81 3.97
N ALA A 150 8.14 -7.55 3.76
CA ALA A 150 8.36 -8.89 4.29
C ALA A 150 9.11 -8.87 5.63
N GLU A 151 8.39 -8.68 6.73
CA GLU A 151 8.96 -8.66 8.11
C GLU A 151 9.73 -9.93 8.50
N SER A 152 9.48 -11.06 7.82
CA SER A 152 10.11 -12.36 8.10
C SER A 152 11.48 -12.55 7.45
N ILE A 153 11.95 -11.66 6.58
CA ILE A 153 13.26 -11.77 5.93
C ILE A 153 14.33 -11.16 6.84
N ILE A 154 15.06 -12.02 7.55
CA ILE A 154 16.16 -11.59 8.43
C ILE A 154 17.42 -11.25 7.62
N PHE A 155 17.70 -12.04 6.58
CA PHE A 155 18.86 -11.86 5.71
C PHE A 155 18.56 -12.27 4.28
N ALA A 156 19.04 -11.50 3.34
CA ALA A 156 19.05 -11.84 1.92
C ALA A 156 20.33 -11.35 1.26
N SER A 157 20.89 -12.16 0.36
CA SER A 157 22.08 -11.76 -0.39
C SER A 157 21.72 -10.60 -1.34
N PRO A 158 22.54 -9.54 -1.41
CA PRO A 158 22.34 -8.46 -2.40
C PRO A 158 22.35 -8.95 -3.86
N LYS A 159 22.89 -10.15 -4.11
CA LYS A 159 22.95 -10.75 -5.46
C LYS A 159 21.59 -11.14 -6.02
N ILE A 160 20.60 -11.35 -5.16
CA ILE A 160 19.22 -11.70 -5.57
C ILE A 160 18.28 -10.48 -5.57
N ASP A 161 18.78 -9.31 -5.21
CA ASP A 161 18.01 -8.05 -5.25
C ASP A 161 18.07 -7.48 -6.68
N ILE A 162 16.90 -7.44 -7.33
CA ILE A 162 16.72 -6.97 -8.70
C ILE A 162 16.12 -5.55 -8.79
N SER A 163 16.02 -4.82 -7.68
CA SER A 163 15.38 -3.49 -7.63
C SER A 163 15.96 -2.51 -8.65
N LYS A 164 17.30 -2.52 -8.84
CA LYS A 164 17.97 -1.67 -9.84
C LYS A 164 17.65 -2.10 -11.27
N GLU A 165 17.52 -3.41 -11.52
CA GLU A 165 17.15 -3.94 -12.82
C GLU A 165 15.71 -3.53 -13.18
N VAL A 166 14.81 -3.56 -12.19
CA VAL A 166 13.43 -3.06 -12.36
C VAL A 166 13.42 -1.59 -12.74
N LEU A 167 14.15 -0.73 -12.01
CA LEU A 167 14.27 0.69 -12.34
C LEU A 167 14.82 0.93 -13.75
N GLN A 168 15.91 0.26 -14.12
CA GLN A 168 16.48 0.36 -15.46
C GLN A 168 15.48 -0.05 -16.55
N LYS A 169 14.70 -1.11 -16.29
CA LYS A 169 13.67 -1.55 -17.23
C LYS A 169 12.56 -0.54 -17.42
N MET A 170 12.23 0.19 -16.36
CA MET A 170 11.22 1.27 -16.37
C MET A 170 11.78 2.60 -16.94
N GLY A 171 13.09 2.70 -17.18
CA GLY A 171 13.73 3.90 -17.71
C GLY A 171 14.24 4.91 -16.68
N TYR A 172 14.47 4.43 -15.43
CA TYR A 172 14.99 5.22 -14.31
C TYR A 172 16.40 4.82 -13.92
#